data_4c1f4a5c6f08115395fa6f64aed93b69
#
_entry.id   4c1f4a5c6f08115395fa6f64aed93b69
#
_cell.length_a   1.000
_cell.length_b   1.000
_cell.length_c   1.000
_cell.angle_alpha   90.00
_cell.angle_beta   90.00
_cell.angle_gamma   90.00
#
_symmetry.space_group_name_H-M   'P 1'
#
loop_
_entity.id
_entity.type
_entity.pdbx_description
1 polymer ?
#
loop_
_entity_poly.entity_id
_entity_poly.type
_entity_poly.pdbx_seq_one_letter_code
_entity_poly.pdbx_strand_id
1 'polypeptide(L)'
;MARPNEADRGTDRALADLERRINSVYSQAAKELQEEIDAFFKHFADQDKKMQDLIGQKRNGKEWTEKDYQQWRLNQMGRGKRLETLRDKLAERATEAKEVAIAYVNDATPGIYSLNRNYAAYTIESVHPSADFTLFDEQTVKRLIVEQPDVMPYYPERLALKRGIDLAFGKQQITASITGSILQGRSIKQISDDLQSRIVTMSRVSAIRAARTAVTAAQNAGRMDSYAAADEMWGIKSRKKWVATKDLHTRHDHGMADNQIVDYDQPFDVGGYKMMFPGDGSLGAPGHELYNCRCTVVNATDDDLEAERHMMRVKNPETGEYELVKKKSYKEWYDEKKAQYPPEKWAGMVKAGKNYQADKRQYADFVNVLGNKAPKTFAKFQDLKYNNIDGWETLKTTKRQTDVVKNAECITTPKKYTEYFLKDGAKHADQFFDAGYTADNPLRLRYDMARQFDMSKAVEFRELGGGATQFNIYMELGVTKKRSFVTGWIQDTPDSKPRIVTSFRKNRGGEA
;
A
#
# COMPACT_ATOMS: atom_id res chain seq x y z
N MET A 1 -14.15 8.07 25.89
CA MET A 1 -14.48 6.72 25.34
C MET A 1 -15.31 6.02 26.41
N ALA A 2 -16.51 5.52 26.05
CA ALA A 2 -17.17 4.55 26.90
C ALA A 2 -16.21 3.38 27.13
N ARG A 3 -16.12 2.86 28.36
CA ARG A 3 -15.27 1.68 28.63
C ARG A 3 -15.82 0.52 27.81
N PRO A 4 -14.98 -0.26 27.11
CA PRO A 4 -15.43 -1.45 26.41
C PRO A 4 -16.20 -2.35 27.40
N ASN A 5 -17.37 -2.80 26.98
CA ASN A 5 -18.15 -3.74 27.78
C ASN A 5 -17.47 -5.12 27.85
N GLU A 6 -18.05 -6.03 28.60
CA GLU A 6 -17.45 -7.36 28.81
C GLU A 6 -17.37 -8.17 27.51
N ALA A 7 -18.40 -8.10 26.66
CA ALA A 7 -18.40 -8.77 25.38
C ALA A 7 -17.38 -8.19 24.40
N ASP A 8 -17.22 -6.86 24.39
CA ASP A 8 -16.16 -6.19 23.58
C ASP A 8 -14.77 -6.66 24.02
N ARG A 9 -14.50 -6.67 25.34
CA ARG A 9 -13.22 -7.16 25.87
C ARG A 9 -13.00 -8.65 25.59
N GLY A 10 -14.04 -9.46 25.61
CA GLY A 10 -13.99 -10.87 25.25
C GLY A 10 -13.66 -11.06 23.76
N THR A 11 -14.31 -10.28 22.90
CA THR A 11 -14.07 -10.29 21.45
C THR A 11 -12.64 -9.83 21.11
N ASP A 12 -12.15 -8.76 21.75
CA ASP A 12 -10.77 -8.27 21.55
C ASP A 12 -9.73 -9.31 21.95
N ARG A 13 -9.95 -10.02 23.09
CA ARG A 13 -9.06 -11.12 23.52
C ARG A 13 -9.06 -12.27 22.53
N ALA A 14 -10.24 -12.67 22.05
CA ALA A 14 -10.38 -13.75 21.07
C ALA A 14 -9.70 -13.37 19.75
N LEU A 15 -9.85 -12.12 19.28
CA LEU A 15 -9.18 -11.61 18.09
C LEU A 15 -7.66 -11.59 18.26
N ALA A 16 -7.15 -11.12 19.39
CA ALA A 16 -5.70 -11.09 19.66
C ALA A 16 -5.10 -12.51 19.72
N ASP A 17 -5.83 -13.48 20.26
CA ASP A 17 -5.41 -14.88 20.23
C ASP A 17 -5.39 -15.45 18.80
N LEU A 18 -6.45 -15.21 18.06
CA LEU A 18 -6.57 -15.61 16.67
C LEU A 18 -5.43 -15.05 15.80
N GLU A 19 -5.12 -13.75 15.96
CA GLU A 19 -4.00 -13.12 15.26
C GLU A 19 -2.65 -13.74 15.63
N ARG A 20 -2.42 -14.10 16.88
CA ARG A 20 -1.20 -14.81 17.33
C ARG A 20 -1.09 -16.18 16.66
N ARG A 21 -2.18 -16.97 16.64
CA ARG A 21 -2.23 -18.29 16.00
C ARG A 21 -1.95 -18.18 14.50
N ILE A 22 -2.58 -17.24 13.80
CA ILE A 22 -2.35 -16.97 12.38
C ILE A 22 -0.89 -16.57 12.13
N ASN A 23 -0.35 -15.64 12.94
CA ASN A 23 1.05 -15.23 12.81
C ASN A 23 2.03 -16.40 13.01
N SER A 24 1.75 -17.31 13.94
CA SER A 24 2.57 -18.51 14.17
C SER A 24 2.59 -19.42 12.94
N VAL A 25 1.43 -19.70 12.33
CA VAL A 25 1.33 -20.51 11.12
C VAL A 25 2.15 -19.92 9.97
N TYR A 26 2.01 -18.62 9.73
CA TYR A 26 2.76 -17.97 8.66
C TYR A 26 4.25 -17.83 8.97
N SER A 27 4.64 -17.70 10.24
CA SER A 27 6.05 -17.69 10.63
C SER A 27 6.70 -19.07 10.41
N GLN A 28 5.97 -20.14 10.69
CA GLN A 28 6.45 -21.50 10.41
C GLN A 28 6.55 -21.75 8.90
N ALA A 29 5.50 -21.42 8.16
CA ALA A 29 5.52 -21.51 6.70
C ALA A 29 6.67 -20.69 6.08
N ALA A 30 6.96 -19.51 6.62
CA ALA A 30 8.07 -18.67 6.17
C ALA A 30 9.42 -19.36 6.28
N LYS A 31 9.70 -20.05 7.38
CA LYS A 31 10.96 -20.78 7.59
C LYS A 31 11.12 -21.91 6.58
N GLU A 32 10.08 -22.71 6.41
CA GLU A 32 10.08 -23.84 5.48
C GLU A 32 10.21 -23.38 4.03
N LEU A 33 9.51 -22.30 3.66
CA LEU A 33 9.63 -21.70 2.33
C LEU A 33 11.04 -21.14 2.08
N GLN A 34 11.68 -20.55 3.10
CA GLN A 34 13.04 -20.03 2.97
C GLN A 34 14.04 -21.16 2.72
N GLU A 35 13.91 -22.28 3.41
CA GLU A 35 14.78 -23.44 3.20
C GLU A 35 14.69 -23.98 1.76
N GLU A 36 13.49 -24.07 1.21
CA GLU A 36 13.27 -24.49 -0.19
C GLU A 36 13.81 -23.46 -1.19
N ILE A 37 13.65 -22.18 -0.94
CA ILE A 37 14.18 -21.09 -1.77
C ILE A 37 15.72 -21.12 -1.74
N ASP A 38 16.31 -21.21 -0.56
CA ASP A 38 17.78 -21.24 -0.41
C ASP A 38 18.38 -22.47 -1.06
N ALA A 39 17.76 -23.65 -0.91
CA ALA A 39 18.20 -24.87 -1.58
C ALA A 39 18.14 -24.75 -3.11
N PHE A 40 17.12 -24.11 -3.65
CA PHE A 40 16.99 -23.86 -5.07
C PHE A 40 18.12 -22.95 -5.59
N PHE A 41 18.34 -21.81 -4.95
CA PHE A 41 19.32 -20.83 -5.40
C PHE A 41 20.76 -21.26 -5.16
N LYS A 42 21.03 -21.98 -4.07
CA LYS A 42 22.35 -22.56 -3.80
C LYS A 42 22.87 -23.42 -4.96
N HIS A 43 21.97 -24.14 -5.63
CA HIS A 43 22.31 -24.95 -6.79
C HIS A 43 22.88 -24.12 -7.96
N PHE A 44 22.46 -22.87 -8.11
CA PHE A 44 22.89 -22.00 -9.19
C PHE A 44 24.00 -21.01 -8.81
N ALA A 45 24.30 -20.83 -7.52
CA ALA A 45 25.16 -19.76 -7.04
C ALA A 45 26.56 -19.78 -7.68
N ASP A 46 27.17 -20.95 -7.77
CA ASP A 46 28.51 -21.09 -8.35
C ASP A 46 28.51 -20.86 -9.87
N GLN A 47 27.46 -21.29 -10.56
CA GLN A 47 27.34 -21.10 -12.00
C GLN A 47 26.95 -19.65 -12.32
N ASP A 48 26.11 -19.03 -11.52
CA ASP A 48 25.72 -17.63 -11.67
C ASP A 48 26.94 -16.71 -11.60
N LYS A 49 27.80 -16.93 -10.58
CA LYS A 49 29.05 -16.18 -10.45
C LYS A 49 29.97 -16.37 -11.64
N LYS A 50 30.19 -17.63 -12.07
CA LYS A 50 31.02 -17.92 -13.22
C LYS A 50 30.54 -17.29 -14.51
N MET A 51 29.21 -17.26 -14.73
CA MET A 51 28.61 -16.65 -15.92
C MET A 51 28.64 -15.13 -15.87
N GLN A 52 28.52 -14.54 -14.67
CA GLN A 52 28.70 -13.11 -14.45
C GLN A 52 30.14 -12.67 -14.73
N ASP A 53 31.13 -13.43 -14.26
CA ASP A 53 32.55 -13.15 -14.48
C ASP A 53 32.98 -13.25 -15.96
N LEU A 54 32.16 -13.88 -16.81
CA LEU A 54 32.39 -13.96 -18.25
C LEU A 54 31.96 -12.72 -19.03
N ILE A 55 31.18 -11.80 -18.43
CA ILE A 55 30.74 -10.59 -19.11
C ILE A 55 31.95 -9.80 -19.63
N GLY A 56 31.92 -9.40 -20.91
CA GLY A 56 33.03 -8.76 -21.60
C GLY A 56 34.10 -9.75 -22.17
N GLN A 57 33.98 -11.07 -21.91
CA GLN A 57 34.88 -12.08 -22.45
C GLN A 57 34.27 -12.77 -23.67
N LYS A 58 35.13 -13.35 -24.52
CA LYS A 58 34.69 -14.14 -25.68
C LYS A 58 34.29 -15.56 -25.28
N ARG A 59 33.07 -15.95 -25.63
CA ARG A 59 32.56 -17.32 -25.49
C ARG A 59 32.07 -17.81 -26.86
N ASN A 60 32.59 -18.92 -27.32
CA ASN A 60 32.27 -19.48 -28.63
C ASN A 60 32.46 -18.48 -29.79
N GLY A 61 33.50 -17.64 -29.73
CA GLY A 61 33.79 -16.64 -30.76
C GLY A 61 32.99 -15.35 -30.70
N LYS A 62 32.01 -15.24 -29.81
CA LYS A 62 31.15 -14.05 -29.59
C LYS A 62 31.41 -13.48 -28.21
N GLU A 63 31.35 -12.17 -28.09
CA GLU A 63 31.45 -11.49 -26.81
C GLU A 63 30.20 -11.82 -25.95
N TRP A 64 30.44 -12.18 -24.68
CA TRP A 64 29.39 -12.47 -23.72
C TRP A 64 28.93 -11.18 -23.04
N THR A 65 27.72 -10.75 -23.37
CA THR A 65 27.16 -9.49 -22.90
C THR A 65 26.31 -9.66 -21.64
N GLU A 66 26.01 -8.55 -20.94
CA GLU A 66 25.04 -8.52 -19.85
C GLU A 66 23.68 -9.11 -20.27
N LYS A 67 23.24 -8.85 -21.50
CA LYS A 67 22.00 -9.41 -22.07
C LYS A 67 22.07 -10.94 -22.22
N ASP A 68 23.21 -11.46 -22.63
CA ASP A 68 23.42 -12.92 -22.76
C ASP A 68 23.42 -13.56 -21.36
N TYR A 69 24.04 -12.91 -20.36
CA TYR A 69 24.00 -13.34 -18.96
C TYR A 69 22.57 -13.35 -18.40
N GLN A 70 21.81 -12.29 -18.59
CA GLN A 70 20.40 -12.24 -18.17
C GLN A 70 19.54 -13.30 -18.86
N GLN A 71 19.75 -13.53 -20.18
CA GLN A 71 19.07 -14.57 -20.93
C GLN A 71 19.44 -15.98 -20.40
N TRP A 72 20.70 -16.19 -20.04
CA TRP A 72 21.15 -17.44 -19.42
C TRP A 72 20.47 -17.64 -18.06
N ARG A 73 20.39 -16.63 -17.21
CA ARG A 73 19.68 -16.67 -15.93
C ARG A 73 18.19 -17.01 -16.11
N LEU A 74 17.52 -16.38 -17.08
CA LEU A 74 16.13 -16.72 -17.40
C LEU A 74 15.96 -18.17 -17.82
N ASN A 75 16.87 -18.68 -18.62
CA ASN A 75 16.82 -20.08 -19.10
C ASN A 75 17.12 -21.09 -17.99
N GLN A 76 18.03 -20.78 -17.06
CA GLN A 76 18.43 -21.68 -15.97
C GLN A 76 17.51 -21.58 -14.75
N MET A 77 17.20 -20.38 -14.31
CA MET A 77 16.45 -20.11 -13.08
C MET A 77 15.01 -19.69 -13.32
N GLY A 78 14.72 -19.04 -14.46
CA GLY A 78 13.40 -18.51 -14.79
C GLY A 78 12.50 -19.49 -15.54
N ARG A 79 12.99 -20.65 -15.94
CA ARG A 79 12.26 -21.68 -16.72
C ARG A 79 12.74 -23.08 -16.35
N GLY A 80 11.92 -24.07 -16.68
CA GLY A 80 12.26 -25.47 -16.58
C GLY A 80 11.72 -26.16 -15.33
N LYS A 81 11.88 -27.49 -15.31
CA LYS A 81 11.28 -28.39 -14.33
C LYS A 81 11.63 -28.09 -12.86
N ARG A 82 12.84 -27.56 -12.60
CA ARG A 82 13.27 -27.19 -11.24
C ARG A 82 12.49 -26.00 -10.71
N LEU A 83 12.29 -24.96 -11.53
CA LEU A 83 11.45 -23.82 -11.15
C LEU A 83 10.00 -24.25 -10.95
N GLU A 84 9.48 -25.10 -11.82
CA GLU A 84 8.12 -25.66 -11.69
C GLU A 84 7.96 -26.40 -10.36
N THR A 85 8.93 -27.24 -9.99
CA THR A 85 8.90 -27.96 -8.71
C THR A 85 8.96 -27.01 -7.52
N LEU A 86 9.86 -26.00 -7.53
CA LEU A 86 9.91 -24.97 -6.48
C LEU A 86 8.58 -24.22 -6.39
N ARG A 87 8.11 -23.70 -7.53
CA ARG A 87 6.86 -22.96 -7.61
C ARG A 87 5.69 -23.76 -7.03
N ASP A 88 5.59 -25.03 -7.38
CA ASP A 88 4.48 -25.89 -6.95
C ASP A 88 4.55 -26.13 -5.43
N LYS A 89 5.72 -26.43 -4.88
CA LYS A 89 5.93 -26.57 -3.44
C LYS A 89 5.60 -25.28 -2.67
N LEU A 90 6.09 -24.13 -3.16
CA LEU A 90 5.86 -22.83 -2.50
C LEU A 90 4.38 -22.43 -2.54
N ALA A 91 3.71 -22.63 -3.67
CA ALA A 91 2.28 -22.33 -3.80
C ALA A 91 1.43 -23.27 -2.92
N GLU A 92 1.77 -24.54 -2.86
CA GLU A 92 1.08 -25.50 -2.01
C GLU A 92 1.24 -25.15 -0.54
N ARG A 93 2.44 -24.90 -0.06
CA ARG A 93 2.72 -24.53 1.32
C ARG A 93 2.03 -23.24 1.76
N ALA A 94 2.02 -22.22 0.87
CA ALA A 94 1.30 -20.98 1.13
C ALA A 94 -0.22 -21.18 1.20
N THR A 95 -0.76 -22.07 0.37
CA THR A 95 -2.18 -22.43 0.39
C THR A 95 -2.56 -23.21 1.65
N GLU A 96 -1.75 -24.16 2.09
CA GLU A 96 -1.94 -24.88 3.35
C GLU A 96 -1.95 -23.93 4.55
N ALA A 97 -1.01 -22.98 4.62
CA ALA A 97 -0.99 -21.97 5.69
C ALA A 97 -2.29 -21.13 5.70
N LYS A 98 -2.81 -20.79 4.52
CA LYS A 98 -4.10 -20.10 4.38
C LYS A 98 -5.27 -20.96 4.87
N GLU A 99 -5.30 -22.24 4.53
CA GLU A 99 -6.33 -23.19 4.97
C GLU A 99 -6.36 -23.33 6.50
N VAL A 100 -5.19 -23.46 7.13
CA VAL A 100 -5.08 -23.53 8.60
C VAL A 100 -5.55 -22.21 9.24
N ALA A 101 -5.18 -21.06 8.66
CA ALA A 101 -5.65 -19.77 9.15
C ALA A 101 -7.18 -19.63 9.07
N ILE A 102 -7.79 -20.08 7.98
CA ILE A 102 -9.25 -20.12 7.82
C ILE A 102 -9.89 -21.05 8.85
N ALA A 103 -9.34 -22.24 9.08
CA ALA A 103 -9.83 -23.17 10.09
C ALA A 103 -9.83 -22.52 11.49
N TYR A 104 -8.79 -21.75 11.84
CA TYR A 104 -8.75 -21.01 13.11
C TYR A 104 -9.83 -19.93 13.21
N VAL A 105 -10.12 -19.23 12.09
CA VAL A 105 -11.21 -18.25 12.04
C VAL A 105 -12.57 -18.93 12.23
N ASN A 106 -12.79 -20.04 11.54
CA ASN A 106 -14.03 -20.82 11.65
C ASN A 106 -14.25 -21.37 13.06
N ASP A 107 -13.18 -21.76 13.73
CA ASP A 107 -13.22 -22.25 15.11
C ASP A 107 -13.53 -21.12 16.13
N ALA A 108 -13.04 -19.92 15.90
CA ALA A 108 -13.19 -18.80 16.83
C ALA A 108 -14.53 -18.04 16.68
N THR A 109 -15.05 -17.90 15.47
CA THR A 109 -16.21 -17.02 15.19
C THR A 109 -17.51 -17.47 15.86
N PRO A 110 -17.87 -18.77 16.01
CA PRO A 110 -19.07 -19.17 16.73
C PRO A 110 -19.07 -18.77 18.20
N GLY A 111 -17.92 -18.87 18.88
CA GLY A 111 -17.78 -18.42 20.27
C GLY A 111 -17.93 -16.92 20.43
N ILE A 112 -17.42 -16.14 19.46
CA ILE A 112 -17.57 -14.67 19.45
C ILE A 112 -19.02 -14.27 19.21
N TYR A 113 -19.69 -14.92 18.30
CA TYR A 113 -21.13 -14.73 18.06
C TYR A 113 -21.95 -15.01 19.31
N SER A 114 -21.78 -16.19 19.91
CA SER A 114 -22.44 -16.63 21.13
C SER A 114 -22.26 -15.64 22.29
N LEU A 115 -21.00 -15.20 22.54
CA LEU A 115 -20.68 -14.22 23.56
C LEU A 115 -21.47 -12.91 23.37
N ASN A 116 -21.48 -12.38 22.15
CA ASN A 116 -22.12 -11.11 21.87
C ASN A 116 -23.63 -11.19 21.83
N ARG A 117 -24.19 -12.30 21.35
CA ARG A 117 -25.62 -12.59 21.43
C ARG A 117 -26.10 -12.65 22.88
N ASN A 118 -25.45 -13.44 23.72
CA ASN A 118 -25.82 -13.59 25.12
C ASN A 118 -25.64 -12.29 25.89
N TYR A 119 -24.63 -11.50 25.59
CA TYR A 119 -24.45 -10.19 26.22
C TYR A 119 -25.52 -9.19 25.81
N ALA A 120 -25.95 -9.18 24.53
CA ALA A 120 -27.05 -8.35 24.08
C ALA A 120 -28.39 -8.78 24.70
N ALA A 121 -28.64 -10.07 24.82
CA ALA A 121 -29.78 -10.60 25.54
C ALA A 121 -29.80 -10.13 27.03
N TYR A 122 -28.67 -10.24 27.73
CA TYR A 122 -28.51 -9.73 29.10
C TYR A 122 -28.84 -8.24 29.20
N THR A 123 -28.40 -7.42 28.25
CA THR A 123 -28.69 -5.98 28.27
C THR A 123 -30.17 -5.69 28.07
N ILE A 124 -30.85 -6.46 27.21
CA ILE A 124 -32.31 -6.34 27.01
C ILE A 124 -33.07 -6.74 28.28
N GLU A 125 -32.74 -7.90 28.86
CA GLU A 125 -33.37 -8.40 30.12
C GLU A 125 -33.17 -7.43 31.29
N SER A 126 -32.03 -6.73 31.34
CA SER A 126 -31.76 -5.74 32.39
C SER A 126 -32.73 -4.54 32.34
N VAL A 127 -33.32 -4.25 31.19
CA VAL A 127 -34.30 -3.16 30.99
C VAL A 127 -35.72 -3.71 30.91
N HIS A 128 -35.88 -4.93 30.41
CA HIS A 128 -37.16 -5.62 30.22
C HIS A 128 -37.20 -6.93 31.01
N PRO A 129 -37.50 -6.89 32.32
CA PRO A 129 -37.47 -8.10 33.16
C PRO A 129 -38.44 -9.22 32.78
N SER A 130 -39.37 -8.98 31.87
CA SER A 130 -40.29 -9.98 31.31
C SER A 130 -39.68 -10.79 30.16
N ALA A 131 -38.53 -10.37 29.62
CA ALA A 131 -37.79 -11.13 28.62
C ALA A 131 -36.95 -12.22 29.31
N ASP A 132 -36.93 -13.41 28.76
CA ASP A 132 -36.18 -14.57 29.27
C ASP A 132 -35.51 -15.29 28.09
N PHE A 133 -34.29 -14.89 27.78
CA PHE A 133 -33.53 -15.41 26.63
C PHE A 133 -32.87 -16.73 26.94
N THR A 134 -33.00 -17.72 26.05
CA THR A 134 -32.14 -18.88 26.08
C THR A 134 -30.73 -18.53 25.65
N LEU A 135 -29.76 -18.92 26.48
CA LEU A 135 -28.35 -18.74 26.18
C LEU A 135 -27.91 -19.63 25.02
N PHE A 136 -27.14 -19.09 24.09
CA PHE A 136 -26.50 -19.86 23.05
C PHE A 136 -25.09 -20.23 23.47
N ASP A 137 -24.74 -21.50 23.35
CA ASP A 137 -23.36 -21.94 23.39
C ASP A 137 -22.74 -21.98 21.99
N GLU A 138 -21.45 -22.23 21.92
CA GLU A 138 -20.74 -22.32 20.65
C GLU A 138 -21.26 -23.42 19.73
N GLN A 139 -21.71 -24.55 20.31
CA GLN A 139 -22.26 -25.67 19.52
C GLN A 139 -23.62 -25.34 18.92
N THR A 140 -24.44 -24.60 19.64
CA THR A 140 -25.72 -24.09 19.13
C THR A 140 -25.48 -23.14 17.93
N VAL A 141 -24.49 -22.24 18.04
CA VAL A 141 -24.13 -21.36 16.93
C VAL A 141 -23.56 -22.12 15.74
N LYS A 142 -22.74 -23.15 15.96
CA LYS A 142 -22.24 -24.01 14.87
C LYS A 142 -23.36 -24.68 14.11
N ARG A 143 -24.38 -25.17 14.81
CA ARG A 143 -25.60 -25.74 14.17
C ARG A 143 -26.39 -24.71 13.41
N LEU A 144 -26.61 -23.54 14.01
CA LEU A 144 -27.32 -22.42 13.39
C LEU A 144 -26.68 -21.98 12.06
N ILE A 145 -25.36 -21.91 12.00
CA ILE A 145 -24.62 -21.56 10.77
C ILE A 145 -24.85 -22.60 9.66
N VAL A 146 -24.94 -23.89 10.01
CA VAL A 146 -25.22 -24.95 9.03
C VAL A 146 -26.64 -24.86 8.51
N GLU A 147 -27.61 -24.63 9.41
CA GLU A 147 -29.04 -24.57 9.08
C GLU A 147 -29.41 -23.24 8.38
N GLN A 148 -28.82 -22.15 8.82
CA GLN A 148 -29.08 -20.80 8.33
C GLN A 148 -27.76 -20.10 7.98
N PRO A 149 -27.14 -20.46 6.87
CA PRO A 149 -25.82 -19.92 6.51
C PRO A 149 -25.77 -18.39 6.36
N ASP A 150 -26.89 -17.70 6.18
CA ASP A 150 -26.97 -16.24 6.02
C ASP A 150 -26.80 -15.47 7.33
N VAL A 151 -26.89 -16.14 8.47
CA VAL A 151 -26.69 -15.56 9.80
C VAL A 151 -25.28 -14.92 9.96
N MET A 152 -24.28 -15.52 9.33
CA MET A 152 -22.93 -14.98 9.29
C MET A 152 -22.42 -14.89 7.84
N PRO A 153 -22.75 -13.81 7.12
CA PRO A 153 -22.43 -13.66 5.69
C PRO A 153 -20.93 -13.71 5.38
N TYR A 154 -20.08 -13.45 6.34
CA TYR A 154 -18.61 -13.50 6.23
C TYR A 154 -17.98 -14.71 6.91
N TYR A 155 -18.76 -15.73 7.25
CA TYR A 155 -18.19 -16.97 7.76
C TYR A 155 -17.26 -17.58 6.70
N PRO A 156 -15.95 -17.78 7.01
CA PRO A 156 -14.95 -18.10 5.99
C PRO A 156 -15.16 -19.38 5.21
N GLU A 157 -15.92 -20.35 5.72
CA GLU A 157 -16.29 -21.56 4.97
C GLU A 157 -17.11 -21.28 3.71
N ARG A 158 -17.87 -20.19 3.70
CA ARG A 158 -18.58 -19.75 2.47
C ARG A 158 -17.65 -19.13 1.43
N LEU A 159 -16.57 -18.49 1.90
CA LEU A 159 -15.47 -18.04 1.05
C LEU A 159 -14.57 -19.23 0.72
N ALA A 160 -15.01 -20.47 1.11
CA ALA A 160 -14.24 -21.66 1.01
C ALA A 160 -13.67 -21.83 -0.37
N LEU A 161 -12.44 -21.57 -0.38
CA LEU A 161 -11.41 -22.38 -0.96
C LEU A 161 -11.74 -22.83 -2.36
N LYS A 162 -11.60 -21.92 -3.21
CA LYS A 162 -11.23 -22.26 -4.56
C LYS A 162 -9.73 -22.61 -4.52
N ARG A 163 -9.38 -23.73 -3.78
CA ARG A 163 -7.99 -24.20 -3.63
C ARG A 163 -7.25 -24.18 -4.97
N GLY A 164 -7.89 -24.64 -6.03
CA GLY A 164 -7.32 -24.60 -7.39
C GLY A 164 -7.03 -23.19 -7.88
N ILE A 165 -7.88 -22.22 -7.58
CA ILE A 165 -7.66 -20.79 -7.94
C ILE A 165 -6.53 -20.20 -7.11
N ASP A 166 -6.49 -20.49 -5.80
CA ASP A 166 -5.43 -20.00 -4.91
C ASP A 166 -4.07 -20.58 -5.31
N LEU A 167 -4.02 -21.87 -5.65
CA LEU A 167 -2.80 -22.51 -6.17
C LEU A 167 -2.37 -21.90 -7.52
N ALA A 168 -3.27 -21.71 -8.45
CA ALA A 168 -2.96 -21.13 -9.76
C ALA A 168 -2.45 -19.69 -9.62
N PHE A 169 -3.11 -18.87 -8.77
CA PHE A 169 -2.68 -17.52 -8.47
C PHE A 169 -1.31 -17.49 -7.80
N GLY A 170 -1.08 -18.35 -6.78
CA GLY A 170 0.22 -18.48 -6.11
C GLY A 170 1.34 -18.83 -7.09
N LYS A 171 1.12 -19.82 -7.96
CA LYS A 171 2.08 -20.23 -9.01
C LYS A 171 2.40 -19.08 -9.97
N GLN A 172 1.40 -18.31 -10.38
CA GLN A 172 1.58 -17.14 -11.25
C GLN A 172 2.41 -16.06 -10.56
N GLN A 173 2.12 -15.73 -9.30
CA GLN A 173 2.84 -14.71 -8.52
C GLN A 173 4.31 -15.09 -8.32
N ILE A 174 4.59 -16.35 -8.01
CA ILE A 174 5.96 -16.86 -7.82
C ILE A 174 6.75 -16.74 -9.13
N THR A 175 6.19 -17.20 -10.23
CA THR A 175 6.83 -17.13 -11.55
C THR A 175 7.11 -15.67 -11.94
N ALA A 176 6.15 -14.78 -11.79
CA ALA A 176 6.29 -13.36 -12.11
C ALA A 176 7.35 -12.68 -11.23
N SER A 177 7.42 -13.03 -9.94
CA SER A 177 8.42 -12.49 -9.02
C SER A 177 9.84 -12.87 -9.43
N ILE A 178 10.10 -14.15 -9.70
CA ILE A 178 11.42 -14.63 -10.10
C ILE A 178 11.83 -14.05 -11.46
N THR A 179 10.95 -14.13 -12.46
CA THR A 179 11.23 -13.62 -13.81
C THR A 179 11.48 -12.11 -13.79
N GLY A 180 10.61 -11.35 -13.11
CA GLY A 180 10.75 -9.90 -12.99
C GLY A 180 12.04 -9.48 -12.28
N SER A 181 12.44 -10.19 -11.24
CA SER A 181 13.66 -9.90 -10.50
C SER A 181 14.92 -10.22 -11.31
N ILE A 182 14.91 -11.30 -12.10
CA ILE A 182 16.01 -11.62 -13.04
C ILE A 182 16.14 -10.52 -14.10
N LEU A 183 15.03 -10.09 -14.70
CA LEU A 183 15.03 -9.03 -15.72
C LEU A 183 15.49 -7.67 -15.16
N GLN A 184 15.30 -7.43 -13.86
CA GLN A 184 15.81 -6.24 -13.16
C GLN A 184 17.28 -6.35 -12.74
N GLY A 185 17.99 -7.44 -13.12
CA GLY A 185 19.39 -7.64 -12.78
C GLY A 185 19.66 -7.88 -11.28
N ARG A 186 18.63 -8.31 -10.50
CA ARG A 186 18.77 -8.53 -9.05
C ARG A 186 19.68 -9.72 -8.74
N SER A 187 20.47 -9.60 -7.66
CA SER A 187 21.26 -10.71 -7.15
C SER A 187 20.38 -11.87 -6.68
N ILE A 188 20.93 -13.07 -6.58
CA ILE A 188 20.24 -14.26 -6.05
C ILE A 188 19.63 -13.97 -4.67
N LYS A 189 20.39 -13.30 -3.78
CA LYS A 189 19.90 -12.91 -2.45
C LYS A 189 18.67 -12.00 -2.54
N GLN A 190 18.71 -10.97 -3.38
CA GLN A 190 17.59 -10.07 -3.57
C GLN A 190 16.35 -10.78 -4.16
N ILE A 191 16.56 -11.76 -5.04
CA ILE A 191 15.45 -12.57 -5.59
C ILE A 191 14.83 -13.43 -4.49
N SER A 192 15.66 -14.06 -3.64
CA SER A 192 15.22 -14.86 -2.50
C SER A 192 14.41 -14.02 -1.51
N ASP A 193 14.95 -12.87 -1.09
CA ASP A 193 14.28 -11.94 -0.15
C ASP A 193 12.95 -11.41 -0.69
N ASP A 194 12.88 -11.05 -1.96
CA ASP A 194 11.66 -10.60 -2.64
C ASP A 194 10.60 -11.69 -2.69
N LEU A 195 11.01 -12.90 -3.04
CA LEU A 195 10.10 -14.04 -3.16
C LEU A 195 9.47 -14.37 -1.80
N GLN A 196 10.28 -14.46 -0.75
CA GLN A 196 9.81 -14.68 0.61
C GLN A 196 8.83 -13.58 1.07
N SER A 197 9.22 -12.32 0.89
CA SER A 197 8.38 -11.17 1.28
C SER A 197 7.01 -11.19 0.59
N ARG A 198 6.97 -11.46 -0.70
CA ARG A 198 5.71 -11.49 -1.47
C ARG A 198 4.81 -12.64 -1.07
N ILE A 199 5.34 -13.85 -0.94
CA ILE A 199 4.52 -15.04 -0.66
C ILE A 199 4.00 -15.02 0.78
N VAL A 200 4.86 -14.76 1.75
CA VAL A 200 4.51 -14.90 3.17
C VAL A 200 3.83 -13.64 3.70
N THR A 201 4.43 -12.47 3.48
CA THR A 201 3.92 -11.23 4.09
C THR A 201 2.57 -10.82 3.53
N MET A 202 2.36 -10.89 2.22
CA MET A 202 1.07 -10.54 1.61
C MET A 202 -0.03 -11.52 2.00
N SER A 203 0.26 -12.82 2.03
CA SER A 203 -0.71 -13.85 2.43
C SER A 203 -1.09 -13.73 3.91
N ARG A 204 -0.12 -13.48 4.80
CA ARG A 204 -0.35 -13.23 6.23
C ARG A 204 -1.24 -12.02 6.47
N VAL A 205 -0.93 -10.88 5.84
CA VAL A 205 -1.73 -9.65 5.95
C VAL A 205 -3.16 -9.88 5.47
N SER A 206 -3.33 -10.63 4.38
CA SER A 206 -4.65 -11.00 3.87
C SER A 206 -5.43 -11.88 4.85
N ALA A 207 -4.79 -12.87 5.47
CA ALA A 207 -5.40 -13.75 6.45
C ALA A 207 -5.83 -12.99 7.72
N ILE A 208 -4.98 -12.12 8.26
CA ILE A 208 -5.32 -11.27 9.41
C ILE A 208 -6.48 -10.33 9.07
N ARG A 209 -6.49 -9.75 7.88
CA ARG A 209 -7.60 -8.91 7.43
C ARG A 209 -8.91 -9.70 7.35
N ALA A 210 -8.88 -10.91 6.81
CA ALA A 210 -10.04 -11.79 6.75
C ALA A 210 -10.54 -12.16 8.17
N ALA A 211 -9.63 -12.48 9.08
CA ALA A 211 -9.94 -12.77 10.48
C ALA A 211 -10.65 -11.60 11.18
N ARG A 212 -10.10 -10.39 11.07
CA ARG A 212 -10.71 -9.17 11.62
C ARG A 212 -12.10 -8.92 11.08
N THR A 213 -12.28 -9.09 9.77
CA THR A 213 -13.57 -8.91 9.12
C THR A 213 -14.60 -9.93 9.62
N ALA A 214 -14.21 -11.19 9.72
CA ALA A 214 -15.08 -12.26 10.21
C ALA A 214 -15.46 -12.08 11.71
N VAL A 215 -14.52 -11.67 12.54
CA VAL A 215 -14.74 -11.35 13.95
C VAL A 215 -15.73 -10.20 14.12
N THR A 216 -15.55 -9.11 13.37
CA THR A 216 -16.48 -7.97 13.41
C THR A 216 -17.88 -8.37 12.94
N ALA A 217 -17.99 -9.16 11.88
CA ALA A 217 -19.26 -9.65 11.40
C ALA A 217 -19.95 -10.56 12.44
N ALA A 218 -19.23 -11.52 13.03
CA ALA A 218 -19.76 -12.43 14.05
C ALA A 218 -20.20 -11.70 15.32
N GLN A 219 -19.42 -10.71 15.78
CA GLN A 219 -19.75 -9.87 16.93
C GLN A 219 -21.09 -9.16 16.73
N ASN A 220 -21.23 -8.48 15.60
CA ASN A 220 -22.42 -7.66 15.34
C ASN A 220 -23.63 -8.50 14.94
N ALA A 221 -23.43 -9.58 14.18
CA ALA A 221 -24.52 -10.52 13.86
C ALA A 221 -25.11 -11.17 15.11
N GLY A 222 -24.28 -11.57 16.09
CA GLY A 222 -24.78 -12.09 17.36
C GLY A 222 -25.65 -11.10 18.13
N ARG A 223 -25.27 -9.83 18.16
CA ARG A 223 -26.11 -8.77 18.78
C ARG A 223 -27.43 -8.58 18.05
N MET A 224 -27.38 -8.56 16.73
CA MET A 224 -28.58 -8.41 15.88
C MET A 224 -29.56 -9.58 16.07
N ASP A 225 -29.05 -10.80 16.26
CA ASP A 225 -29.88 -11.97 16.56
C ASP A 225 -30.70 -11.76 17.86
N SER A 226 -30.09 -11.24 18.93
CA SER A 226 -30.83 -10.93 20.15
C SER A 226 -31.88 -9.85 19.97
N TYR A 227 -31.60 -8.83 19.14
CA TYR A 227 -32.58 -7.77 18.87
C TYR A 227 -33.79 -8.31 18.08
N ALA A 228 -33.54 -9.17 17.09
CA ALA A 228 -34.60 -9.84 16.35
C ALA A 228 -35.42 -10.79 17.25
N ALA A 229 -34.77 -11.60 18.08
CA ALA A 229 -35.44 -12.49 19.02
C ALA A 229 -36.27 -11.72 20.06
N ALA A 230 -35.84 -10.53 20.51
CA ALA A 230 -36.59 -9.69 21.43
C ALA A 230 -37.92 -9.21 20.82
N ASP A 231 -37.90 -8.81 19.56
CA ASP A 231 -39.14 -8.40 18.85
C ASP A 231 -40.04 -9.62 18.59
N GLU A 232 -39.49 -10.70 18.07
CA GLU A 232 -40.26 -11.90 17.72
C GLU A 232 -40.92 -12.56 18.94
N MET A 233 -40.20 -12.68 20.06
CA MET A 233 -40.67 -13.41 21.24
C MET A 233 -41.49 -12.55 22.19
N TRP A 234 -41.17 -11.27 22.33
CA TRP A 234 -41.78 -10.40 23.32
C TRP A 234 -42.32 -9.07 22.78
N GLY A 235 -42.19 -8.82 21.45
CA GLY A 235 -42.62 -7.53 20.83
C GLY A 235 -41.75 -6.34 21.27
N ILE A 236 -40.54 -6.60 21.81
CA ILE A 236 -39.61 -5.57 22.26
C ILE A 236 -38.85 -5.05 21.05
N LYS A 237 -39.28 -3.89 20.54
CA LYS A 237 -38.62 -3.24 19.39
C LYS A 237 -37.38 -2.48 19.84
N SER A 238 -36.23 -3.11 19.66
CA SER A 238 -34.94 -2.51 19.94
C SER A 238 -34.59 -1.46 18.85
N ARG A 239 -33.93 -0.39 19.25
CA ARG A 239 -33.22 0.50 18.34
C ARG A 239 -31.72 0.19 18.43
N LYS A 240 -31.02 0.29 17.31
CA LYS A 240 -29.60 0.03 17.26
C LYS A 240 -28.81 1.29 16.89
N LYS A 241 -27.61 1.40 17.48
CA LYS A 241 -26.72 2.52 17.25
C LYS A 241 -25.39 2.06 16.71
N TRP A 242 -24.90 2.75 15.68
CA TRP A 242 -23.54 2.57 15.18
C TRP A 242 -22.53 3.21 16.11
N VAL A 243 -21.52 2.45 16.54
CA VAL A 243 -20.41 2.93 17.37
C VAL A 243 -19.12 2.74 16.58
N ALA A 244 -18.57 3.83 16.08
CA ALA A 244 -17.31 3.80 15.36
C ALA A 244 -16.11 3.74 16.33
N THR A 245 -15.08 2.99 15.95
CA THR A 245 -13.79 3.06 16.64
C THR A 245 -13.15 4.42 16.38
N LYS A 246 -12.76 5.14 17.43
CA LYS A 246 -12.26 6.53 17.35
C LYS A 246 -10.74 6.56 17.30
N ASP A 247 -10.16 6.22 16.13
CA ASP A 247 -8.72 6.34 15.89
C ASP A 247 -8.42 6.78 14.45
N LEU A 248 -7.12 6.97 14.15
CA LEU A 248 -6.64 7.42 12.84
C LEU A 248 -6.86 6.40 11.70
N HIS A 249 -7.28 5.18 12.03
CA HIS A 249 -7.55 4.12 11.05
C HIS A 249 -9.03 3.96 10.76
N THR A 250 -9.90 4.69 11.46
CA THR A 250 -11.34 4.68 11.19
C THR A 250 -11.62 5.37 9.87
N ARG A 251 -12.39 4.71 9.01
CA ARG A 251 -12.81 5.29 7.75
C ARG A 251 -13.67 6.51 7.98
N HIS A 252 -13.55 7.49 7.09
CA HIS A 252 -14.37 8.69 7.15
C HIS A 252 -15.87 8.36 7.20
N ASP A 253 -16.33 7.49 6.30
CA ASP A 253 -17.75 7.17 6.17
C ASP A 253 -18.27 6.40 7.40
N HIS A 254 -17.44 5.54 8.03
CA HIS A 254 -17.76 4.91 9.31
C HIS A 254 -17.76 5.90 10.49
N GLY A 255 -16.86 6.88 10.46
CA GLY A 255 -16.87 7.96 11.43
C GLY A 255 -18.12 8.84 11.32
N MET A 256 -18.60 9.10 10.10
CA MET A 256 -19.84 9.85 9.86
C MET A 256 -21.08 9.06 10.28
N ALA A 257 -21.03 7.73 10.23
CA ALA A 257 -22.10 6.87 10.73
C ALA A 257 -22.12 6.76 12.27
N ASP A 258 -21.07 7.23 12.97
CA ASP A 258 -20.99 7.16 14.44
C ASP A 258 -22.19 7.85 15.09
N ASN A 259 -22.81 7.18 16.04
CA ASN A 259 -24.04 7.59 16.72
C ASN A 259 -25.30 7.64 15.84
N GLN A 260 -25.27 7.13 14.62
CA GLN A 260 -26.50 6.93 13.84
C GLN A 260 -27.36 5.88 14.56
N ILE A 261 -28.63 6.21 14.82
CA ILE A 261 -29.60 5.35 15.49
C ILE A 261 -30.73 5.05 14.51
N VAL A 262 -31.03 3.77 14.35
CA VAL A 262 -32.12 3.26 13.52
C VAL A 262 -32.84 2.13 14.25
N ASP A 263 -34.05 1.76 13.80
CA ASP A 263 -34.72 0.56 14.29
C ASP A 263 -33.89 -0.70 13.94
N TYR A 264 -33.99 -1.75 14.75
CA TYR A 264 -33.08 -2.90 14.61
C TYR A 264 -33.15 -3.55 13.21
N ASP A 265 -34.31 -3.49 12.56
CA ASP A 265 -34.60 -4.04 11.24
C ASP A 265 -34.29 -3.07 10.08
N GLN A 266 -33.88 -1.84 10.36
CA GLN A 266 -33.55 -0.83 9.36
C GLN A 266 -32.03 -0.73 9.16
N PRO A 267 -31.56 -0.55 7.92
CA PRO A 267 -30.12 -0.43 7.66
C PRO A 267 -29.58 0.96 8.05
N PHE A 268 -28.33 1.01 8.45
CA PHE A 268 -27.54 2.24 8.54
C PHE A 268 -27.14 2.75 7.15
N ASP A 269 -26.94 4.06 7.03
CA ASP A 269 -26.31 4.68 5.86
C ASP A 269 -24.84 4.95 6.15
N VAL A 270 -23.94 4.30 5.40
CA VAL A 270 -22.50 4.40 5.58
C VAL A 270 -21.88 4.80 4.24
N GLY A 271 -21.63 6.09 4.07
CA GLY A 271 -21.08 6.63 2.84
C GLY A 271 -21.95 6.39 1.59
N GLY A 272 -23.27 6.33 1.75
CA GLY A 272 -24.25 6.03 0.70
C GLY A 272 -24.54 4.54 0.50
N TYR A 273 -23.87 3.65 1.23
CA TYR A 273 -24.17 2.20 1.23
C TYR A 273 -25.06 1.84 2.42
N LYS A 274 -25.95 0.86 2.21
CA LYS A 274 -26.81 0.34 3.28
C LYS A 274 -26.16 -0.87 3.93
N MET A 275 -26.10 -0.88 5.26
CA MET A 275 -25.53 -1.95 6.07
C MET A 275 -26.41 -2.20 7.28
N MET A 276 -26.80 -3.44 7.53
CA MET A 276 -27.58 -3.80 8.71
C MET A 276 -26.77 -3.63 10.01
N PHE A 277 -25.45 -3.84 9.93
CA PHE A 277 -24.51 -3.68 11.05
C PHE A 277 -23.06 -3.55 10.53
N PRO A 278 -22.12 -3.11 11.35
CA PRO A 278 -20.70 -3.09 10.95
C PRO A 278 -20.19 -4.47 10.53
N GLY A 279 -19.66 -4.55 9.32
CA GLY A 279 -19.19 -5.81 8.72
C GLY A 279 -20.24 -6.57 7.92
N ASP A 280 -21.44 -6.03 7.78
CA ASP A 280 -22.49 -6.62 6.94
C ASP A 280 -22.37 -6.17 5.48
N GLY A 281 -22.27 -7.14 4.58
CA GLY A 281 -22.28 -6.94 3.12
C GLY A 281 -23.52 -7.46 2.43
N SER A 282 -24.54 -7.90 3.16
CA SER A 282 -25.74 -8.53 2.60
C SER A 282 -26.53 -7.60 1.67
N LEU A 283 -26.45 -6.30 1.90
CA LEU A 283 -27.11 -5.25 1.12
C LEU A 283 -26.19 -4.65 0.02
N GLY A 284 -25.09 -5.33 -0.33
CA GLY A 284 -24.21 -4.94 -1.43
C GLY A 284 -23.15 -3.90 -1.08
N ALA A 285 -22.88 -3.65 0.20
CA ALA A 285 -21.78 -2.80 0.60
C ALA A 285 -20.43 -3.35 0.06
N PRO A 286 -19.57 -2.49 -0.52
CA PRO A 286 -18.33 -2.94 -1.16
C PRO A 286 -17.28 -3.35 -0.13
N GLY A 287 -16.34 -4.21 -0.53
CA GLY A 287 -15.30 -4.74 0.37
C GLY A 287 -14.45 -3.67 1.06
N HIS A 288 -14.29 -2.48 0.46
CA HIS A 288 -13.54 -1.40 1.10
C HIS A 288 -14.28 -0.80 2.32
N GLU A 289 -15.59 -0.98 2.45
CA GLU A 289 -16.33 -0.62 3.65
C GLU A 289 -16.37 -1.75 4.70
N LEU A 290 -16.13 -2.99 4.28
CA LEU A 290 -16.25 -4.17 5.12
C LEU A 290 -14.94 -4.58 5.77
N TYR A 291 -13.85 -4.63 4.98
CA TYR A 291 -12.58 -5.21 5.43
C TYR A 291 -11.91 -4.41 6.54
N ASN A 292 -11.41 -5.09 7.59
CA ASN A 292 -10.78 -4.49 8.77
C ASN A 292 -11.67 -3.48 9.52
N CYS A 293 -12.98 -3.58 9.40
CA CYS A 293 -13.89 -2.80 10.22
C CYS A 293 -13.73 -3.20 11.70
N ARG A 294 -13.79 -2.22 12.59
CA ARG A 294 -13.71 -2.39 14.05
C ARG A 294 -14.87 -1.69 14.76
N CYS A 295 -15.83 -1.22 13.99
CA CYS A 295 -17.05 -0.62 14.51
C CYS A 295 -17.94 -1.69 15.11
N THR A 296 -18.81 -1.29 16.01
CA THR A 296 -19.76 -2.19 16.64
C THR A 296 -21.16 -1.58 16.62
N VAL A 297 -22.18 -2.40 16.79
CA VAL A 297 -23.55 -1.98 17.03
C VAL A 297 -23.87 -2.17 18.52
N VAL A 298 -24.59 -1.23 19.11
CA VAL A 298 -25.11 -1.35 20.47
C VAL A 298 -26.60 -1.10 20.49
N ASN A 299 -27.29 -1.62 21.52
CA ASN A 299 -28.69 -1.27 21.75
C ASN A 299 -28.79 0.22 22.14
N ALA A 300 -29.78 0.90 21.63
CA ALA A 300 -30.07 2.29 21.96
C ALA A 300 -31.48 2.36 22.53
N THR A 301 -31.61 2.17 23.85
CA THR A 301 -32.84 2.46 24.56
C THR A 301 -32.95 3.98 24.79
N ASP A 302 -34.16 4.49 25.02
CA ASP A 302 -34.36 5.92 25.34
C ASP A 302 -33.63 6.31 26.63
N ASP A 303 -33.47 5.41 27.59
CA ASP A 303 -32.67 5.58 28.80
C ASP A 303 -31.16 5.65 28.50
N ASP A 304 -30.65 4.88 27.52
CA ASP A 304 -29.28 5.00 27.05
C ASP A 304 -29.05 6.32 26.32
N LEU A 305 -30.06 6.87 25.64
CA LEU A 305 -29.99 8.17 24.99
C LEU A 305 -29.96 9.32 26.04
N GLU A 306 -30.59 9.15 27.19
CA GLU A 306 -30.46 10.08 28.31
C GLU A 306 -29.15 9.92 29.06
N ALA A 307 -28.68 8.70 29.26
CA ALA A 307 -27.38 8.40 29.86
C ALA A 307 -26.20 8.83 28.96
N GLU A 308 -26.38 8.93 27.65
CA GLU A 308 -25.39 9.43 26.70
C GLU A 308 -25.29 10.97 26.59
N ARG A 309 -26.05 11.71 27.33
CA ARG A 309 -25.69 13.09 27.68
C ARG A 309 -24.38 13.14 28.48
N HIS A 310 -23.53 12.10 28.31
CA HIS A 310 -22.33 11.86 29.08
C HIS A 310 -21.37 13.03 28.97
N MET A 311 -21.23 13.65 30.09
CA MET A 311 -20.16 14.55 30.42
C MET A 311 -18.86 13.73 30.48
N MET A 312 -17.83 14.11 29.74
CA MET A 312 -16.49 13.57 29.94
C MET A 312 -15.68 14.49 30.83
N ARG A 313 -14.87 13.91 31.71
CA ARG A 313 -13.89 14.68 32.47
C ARG A 313 -12.72 15.05 31.56
N VAL A 314 -12.55 16.34 31.31
CA VAL A 314 -11.41 16.88 30.58
C VAL A 314 -10.64 17.77 31.53
N LYS A 315 -9.33 17.63 31.56
CA LYS A 315 -8.45 18.53 32.32
C LYS A 315 -8.39 19.85 31.55
N ASN A 316 -8.85 20.92 32.17
CA ASN A 316 -8.70 22.26 31.64
C ASN A 316 -7.21 22.62 31.58
N PRO A 317 -6.65 22.91 30.38
CA PRO A 317 -5.24 23.20 30.23
C PRO A 317 -4.78 24.50 30.93
N GLU A 318 -5.71 25.43 31.19
CA GLU A 318 -5.43 26.72 31.78
C GLU A 318 -5.48 26.66 33.31
N THR A 319 -6.48 25.96 33.86
CA THR A 319 -6.69 25.87 35.32
C THR A 319 -6.08 24.63 35.95
N GLY A 320 -5.82 23.60 35.15
CA GLY A 320 -5.35 22.29 35.64
C GLY A 320 -6.45 21.45 36.32
N GLU A 321 -7.65 21.98 36.48
CA GLU A 321 -8.79 21.29 37.09
C GLU A 321 -9.56 20.43 36.10
N TYR A 322 -10.32 19.45 36.62
CA TYR A 322 -11.15 18.58 35.79
C TYR A 322 -12.55 19.13 35.66
N GLU A 323 -12.93 19.49 34.46
CA GLU A 323 -14.29 19.94 34.12
C GLU A 323 -15.09 18.80 33.46
N LEU A 324 -16.40 18.78 33.73
CA LEU A 324 -17.35 17.91 33.06
C LEU A 324 -17.83 18.60 31.78
N VAL A 325 -17.34 18.12 30.62
CA VAL A 325 -17.75 18.65 29.32
C VAL A 325 -18.59 17.62 28.56
N LYS A 326 -19.56 18.08 27.80
CA LYS A 326 -20.38 17.22 26.93
C LYS A 326 -19.47 16.49 25.93
N LYS A 327 -19.57 15.17 25.88
CA LYS A 327 -18.85 14.37 24.92
C LYS A 327 -19.36 14.65 23.51
N LYS A 328 -18.52 15.26 22.68
CA LYS A 328 -18.83 15.48 21.26
C LYS A 328 -18.85 14.16 20.50
N SER A 329 -19.82 13.98 19.65
CA SER A 329 -19.81 12.93 18.65
C SER A 329 -18.70 13.18 17.63
N TYR A 330 -18.31 12.15 16.86
CA TYR A 330 -17.38 12.33 15.74
C TYR A 330 -17.92 13.36 14.74
N LYS A 331 -19.23 13.34 14.47
CA LYS A 331 -19.88 14.27 13.54
C LYS A 331 -19.76 15.72 14.02
N GLU A 332 -20.07 16.01 15.27
CA GLU A 332 -19.93 17.35 15.84
C GLU A 332 -18.48 17.85 15.78
N TRP A 333 -17.54 17.00 16.17
CA TRP A 333 -16.11 17.31 16.05
C TRP A 333 -15.69 17.57 14.59
N TYR A 334 -16.18 16.74 13.65
CA TYR A 334 -15.88 16.86 12.23
C TYR A 334 -16.43 18.18 11.66
N ASP A 335 -17.69 18.51 11.96
CA ASP A 335 -18.35 19.74 11.48
C ASP A 335 -17.62 20.99 12.04
N GLU A 336 -17.19 20.98 13.30
CA GLU A 336 -16.37 22.05 13.87
C GLU A 336 -15.01 22.16 13.17
N LYS A 337 -14.33 21.05 12.93
CA LYS A 337 -13.06 21.04 12.20
C LYS A 337 -13.24 21.55 10.77
N LYS A 338 -14.29 21.13 10.09
CA LYS A 338 -14.63 21.60 8.77
C LYS A 338 -14.85 23.12 8.74
N ALA A 339 -15.52 23.67 9.73
CA ALA A 339 -15.77 25.11 9.84
C ALA A 339 -14.49 25.93 10.06
N GLN A 340 -13.40 25.33 10.56
CA GLN A 340 -12.11 25.98 10.78
C GLN A 340 -11.28 26.16 9.49
N TYR A 341 -11.65 25.48 8.40
CA TYR A 341 -10.87 25.48 7.16
C TYR A 341 -11.69 26.01 5.98
N PRO A 342 -11.07 26.74 5.04
CA PRO A 342 -11.68 27.05 3.76
C PRO A 342 -12.16 25.79 3.04
N PRO A 343 -13.30 25.82 2.33
CA PRO A 343 -13.90 24.65 1.69
C PRO A 343 -12.93 23.87 0.79
N GLU A 344 -12.09 24.57 0.04
CA GLU A 344 -11.09 23.96 -0.86
C GLU A 344 -10.03 23.19 -0.10
N LYS A 345 -9.50 23.78 0.98
CA LYS A 345 -8.49 23.13 1.84
C LYS A 345 -9.08 21.90 2.53
N TRP A 346 -10.32 22.02 3.00
CA TRP A 346 -11.03 20.88 3.59
C TRP A 346 -11.23 19.74 2.59
N ALA A 347 -11.65 20.06 1.37
CA ALA A 347 -11.80 19.06 0.30
C ALA A 347 -10.46 18.34 -0.01
N GLY A 348 -9.35 19.07 0.02
CA GLY A 348 -8.01 18.50 -0.10
C GLY A 348 -7.65 17.54 1.03
N MET A 349 -7.97 17.90 2.28
CA MET A 349 -7.72 17.05 3.45
C MET A 349 -8.53 15.75 3.40
N VAL A 350 -9.79 15.83 2.97
CA VAL A 350 -10.66 14.63 2.79
C VAL A 350 -10.10 13.72 1.71
N LYS A 351 -9.66 14.26 0.56
CA LYS A 351 -9.01 13.48 -0.50
C LYS A 351 -7.72 12.83 -0.02
N ALA A 352 -6.91 13.55 0.77
CA ALA A 352 -5.68 13.03 1.37
C ALA A 352 -5.97 11.83 2.30
N GLY A 353 -7.02 11.90 3.12
CA GLY A 353 -7.46 10.80 3.97
C GLY A 353 -7.91 9.58 3.17
N LYS A 354 -8.79 9.78 2.17
CA LYS A 354 -9.28 8.71 1.29
C LYS A 354 -8.16 8.01 0.52
N ASN A 355 -7.13 8.73 0.09
CA ASN A 355 -6.04 8.20 -0.72
C ASN A 355 -4.79 7.81 0.09
N TYR A 356 -4.85 7.80 1.41
CA TYR A 356 -3.71 7.65 2.31
C TYR A 356 -2.73 6.54 1.91
N GLN A 357 -3.22 5.33 1.64
CA GLN A 357 -2.37 4.19 1.30
C GLN A 357 -1.75 4.30 -0.11
N ALA A 358 -2.51 4.84 -1.06
CA ALA A 358 -2.00 5.08 -2.42
C ALA A 358 -0.94 6.18 -2.40
N ASP A 359 -1.20 7.25 -1.66
CA ASP A 359 -0.27 8.37 -1.50
C ASP A 359 1.00 7.96 -0.78
N LYS A 360 0.92 7.07 0.22
CA LYS A 360 2.09 6.57 0.93
C LYS A 360 3.02 5.80 0.00
N ARG A 361 2.46 4.97 -0.88
CA ARG A 361 3.24 4.26 -1.92
C ARG A 361 3.85 5.25 -2.92
N GLN A 362 3.06 6.22 -3.36
CA GLN A 362 3.54 7.27 -4.27
C GLN A 362 4.64 8.12 -3.64
N TYR A 363 4.49 8.50 -2.37
CA TYR A 363 5.51 9.25 -1.63
C TYR A 363 6.84 8.49 -1.55
N ALA A 364 6.80 7.18 -1.27
CA ALA A 364 7.99 6.35 -1.26
C ALA A 364 8.73 6.35 -2.61
N ASP A 365 7.99 6.30 -3.73
CA ASP A 365 8.56 6.41 -5.06
C ASP A 365 9.19 7.80 -5.29
N PHE A 366 8.54 8.87 -4.86
CA PHE A 366 9.11 10.23 -4.93
C PHE A 366 10.38 10.37 -4.10
N VAL A 367 10.42 9.82 -2.89
CA VAL A 367 11.62 9.82 -2.03
C VAL A 367 12.76 9.04 -2.69
N ASN A 368 12.47 7.89 -3.26
CA ASN A 368 13.47 7.05 -3.95
C ASN A 368 14.11 7.80 -5.14
N VAL A 369 13.32 8.50 -5.93
CA VAL A 369 13.82 9.22 -7.11
C VAL A 369 14.50 10.54 -6.72
N LEU A 370 13.88 11.34 -5.86
CA LEU A 370 14.31 12.69 -5.55
C LEU A 370 15.31 12.79 -4.39
N GLY A 371 15.36 11.79 -3.50
CA GLY A 371 16.21 11.83 -2.30
C GLY A 371 15.89 13.05 -1.43
N ASN A 372 16.91 13.83 -1.11
CA ASN A 372 16.79 15.03 -0.26
C ASN A 372 15.92 16.14 -0.86
N LYS A 373 15.57 16.08 -2.15
CA LYS A 373 14.67 17.01 -2.82
C LYS A 373 13.21 16.64 -2.71
N ALA A 374 12.89 15.45 -2.20
CA ALA A 374 11.52 15.06 -1.88
C ALA A 374 10.97 15.88 -0.71
N PRO A 375 9.65 16.03 -0.59
CA PRO A 375 9.04 16.62 0.61
C PRO A 375 9.53 15.91 1.88
N LYS A 376 9.92 16.67 2.90
CA LYS A 376 10.52 16.11 4.13
C LYS A 376 9.60 15.17 4.91
N THR A 377 8.29 15.34 4.76
CA THR A 377 7.29 14.50 5.45
C THR A 377 6.18 14.09 4.50
N PHE A 378 5.56 12.97 4.78
CA PHE A 378 4.40 12.49 4.05
C PHE A 378 3.23 13.49 4.08
N ALA A 379 2.99 14.14 5.24
CA ALA A 379 1.96 15.17 5.36
C ALA A 379 2.21 16.35 4.39
N LYS A 380 3.47 16.80 4.26
CA LYS A 380 3.83 17.86 3.31
C LYS A 380 3.68 17.42 1.85
N PHE A 381 3.90 16.15 1.55
CA PHE A 381 3.65 15.58 0.23
C PHE A 381 2.15 15.61 -0.12
N GLN A 382 1.28 15.20 0.81
CA GLN A 382 -0.17 15.25 0.62
C GLN A 382 -0.67 16.69 0.51
N ASP A 383 -0.14 17.61 1.31
CA ASP A 383 -0.51 19.02 1.24
C ASP A 383 -0.17 19.63 -0.14
N LEU A 384 1.03 19.36 -0.67
CA LEU A 384 1.39 19.74 -2.04
C LEU A 384 0.43 19.15 -3.06
N LYS A 385 0.11 17.86 -2.93
CA LYS A 385 -0.73 17.12 -3.90
C LYS A 385 -2.16 17.64 -3.98
N TYR A 386 -2.75 18.04 -2.85
CA TYR A 386 -4.17 18.32 -2.77
C TYR A 386 -4.50 19.80 -2.53
N ASN A 387 -3.58 20.57 -1.99
CA ASN A 387 -3.81 21.97 -1.60
C ASN A 387 -2.90 22.97 -2.31
N ASN A 388 -1.91 22.50 -3.07
CA ASN A 388 -0.97 23.38 -3.81
C ASN A 388 -0.70 22.80 -5.20
N ILE A 389 -1.57 23.09 -6.14
CA ILE A 389 -1.53 22.55 -7.52
C ILE A 389 -0.20 22.89 -8.22
N ASP A 390 0.26 24.13 -8.12
CA ASP A 390 1.50 24.56 -8.78
C ASP A 390 2.72 23.88 -8.19
N GLY A 391 2.77 23.77 -6.86
CA GLY A 391 3.81 23.04 -6.15
C GLY A 391 3.81 21.55 -6.51
N TRP A 392 2.64 20.96 -6.70
CA TRP A 392 2.49 19.55 -7.11
C TRP A 392 2.98 19.32 -8.55
N GLU A 393 2.60 20.19 -9.49
CA GLU A 393 3.07 20.11 -10.89
C GLU A 393 4.59 20.28 -10.99
N THR A 394 5.13 21.20 -10.22
CA THR A 394 6.59 21.42 -10.11
C THR A 394 7.28 20.17 -9.57
N LEU A 395 6.75 19.56 -8.51
CA LEU A 395 7.29 18.36 -7.90
C LEU A 395 7.25 17.15 -8.85
N LYS A 396 6.14 16.94 -9.56
CA LYS A 396 6.00 15.90 -10.59
C LYS A 396 7.01 16.10 -11.73
N THR A 397 7.13 17.32 -12.19
CA THR A 397 8.07 17.67 -13.27
C THR A 397 9.51 17.39 -12.82
N THR A 398 9.87 17.80 -11.61
CA THR A 398 11.20 17.56 -11.04
C THR A 398 11.48 16.07 -10.89
N LYS A 399 10.50 15.28 -10.43
CA LYS A 399 10.64 13.82 -10.34
C LYS A 399 10.90 13.21 -11.71
N ARG A 400 10.07 13.53 -12.71
CA ARG A 400 10.23 13.02 -14.07
C ARG A 400 11.59 13.35 -14.67
N GLN A 401 12.03 14.60 -14.48
CA GLN A 401 13.32 15.03 -15.00
C GLN A 401 14.48 14.33 -14.30
N THR A 402 14.39 14.16 -12.99
CA THR A 402 15.41 13.46 -12.19
C THR A 402 15.48 11.98 -12.58
N ASP A 403 14.35 11.35 -12.80
CA ASP A 403 14.27 9.94 -13.18
C ASP A 403 14.94 9.69 -14.55
N VAL A 404 14.62 10.51 -15.54
CA VAL A 404 15.27 10.45 -16.86
C VAL A 404 16.78 10.64 -16.75
N VAL A 405 17.24 11.64 -15.97
CA VAL A 405 18.67 11.90 -15.79
C VAL A 405 19.39 10.75 -15.08
N LYS A 406 18.75 10.11 -14.10
CA LYS A 406 19.33 8.96 -13.38
C LYS A 406 19.47 7.72 -14.26
N ASN A 407 18.49 7.50 -15.14
CA ASN A 407 18.39 6.30 -15.98
C ASN A 407 19.00 6.50 -17.39
N ALA A 408 19.57 7.67 -17.67
CA ALA A 408 20.17 7.96 -18.97
C ALA A 408 21.40 7.09 -19.26
N GLU A 409 21.65 6.86 -20.52
CA GLU A 409 22.85 6.17 -21.01
C GLU A 409 24.10 7.04 -20.97
N CYS A 410 24.00 8.26 -20.47
CA CYS A 410 25.09 9.20 -20.31
C CYS A 410 25.18 9.76 -18.89
N ILE A 411 26.32 10.29 -18.51
CA ILE A 411 26.59 10.93 -17.22
C ILE A 411 26.46 12.45 -17.36
N THR A 412 25.53 13.03 -16.60
CA THR A 412 25.30 14.47 -16.51
C THR A 412 25.45 14.92 -15.05
N THR A 413 26.69 15.11 -14.58
CA THR A 413 26.97 15.50 -13.18
C THR A 413 26.42 16.89 -12.87
N PRO A 414 25.71 17.11 -11.73
CA PRO A 414 25.15 18.42 -11.39
C PRO A 414 26.16 19.55 -11.43
N LYS A 415 27.33 19.31 -10.88
CA LYS A 415 28.43 20.29 -10.77
C LYS A 415 28.84 20.89 -12.11
N LYS A 416 28.86 20.08 -13.18
CA LYS A 416 29.18 20.55 -14.53
C LYS A 416 28.19 21.59 -15.05
N TYR A 417 26.93 21.48 -14.67
CA TYR A 417 25.87 22.39 -15.09
C TYR A 417 25.81 23.66 -14.25
N THR A 418 26.03 23.57 -12.94
CA THR A 418 25.99 24.73 -12.05
C THR A 418 27.26 25.56 -12.08
N GLU A 419 28.43 24.94 -12.29
CA GLU A 419 29.74 25.62 -12.24
C GLU A 419 30.32 25.92 -13.63
N TYR A 420 29.71 25.40 -14.71
CA TYR A 420 30.26 25.52 -16.05
C TYR A 420 29.24 26.01 -17.07
N PHE A 421 28.15 25.29 -17.33
CA PHE A 421 27.22 25.66 -18.40
C PHE A 421 26.30 26.84 -18.03
N LEU A 422 25.88 26.93 -16.79
CA LEU A 422 24.92 27.93 -16.31
C LEU A 422 25.53 28.86 -15.23
N LYS A 423 26.86 28.90 -15.11
CA LYS A 423 27.54 29.85 -14.25
C LYS A 423 27.66 31.19 -14.98
N ASP A 424 27.20 32.24 -14.34
CA ASP A 424 27.34 33.59 -14.89
C ASP A 424 28.80 33.93 -15.20
N GLY A 425 29.04 34.51 -16.37
CA GLY A 425 30.38 34.81 -16.88
C GLY A 425 31.20 33.59 -17.38
N ALA A 426 30.67 32.38 -17.33
CA ALA A 426 31.36 31.22 -17.92
C ALA A 426 31.24 31.22 -19.44
N LYS A 427 32.28 30.65 -20.10
CA LYS A 427 32.32 30.52 -21.56
C LYS A 427 31.05 29.82 -22.08
N HIS A 428 30.34 30.50 -22.97
CA HIS A 428 29.09 30.03 -23.57
C HIS A 428 27.84 30.00 -22.68
N ALA A 429 27.88 30.47 -21.43
CA ALA A 429 26.71 30.47 -20.53
C ALA A 429 25.54 31.31 -21.08
N ASP A 430 25.84 32.43 -21.67
CA ASP A 430 24.91 33.33 -22.37
C ASP A 430 24.09 32.65 -23.45
N GLN A 431 24.67 31.65 -24.13
CA GLN A 431 23.97 30.86 -25.17
C GLN A 431 22.87 29.95 -24.59
N PHE A 432 23.07 29.45 -23.37
CA PHE A 432 22.07 28.70 -22.65
C PHE A 432 20.99 29.61 -22.05
N PHE A 433 21.38 30.78 -21.56
CA PHE A 433 20.43 31.78 -21.07
C PHE A 433 19.53 32.30 -22.19
N ASP A 434 20.08 32.56 -23.38
CA ASP A 434 19.31 32.94 -24.59
C ASP A 434 18.34 31.80 -25.04
N ALA A 435 18.67 30.55 -24.75
CA ALA A 435 17.80 29.41 -24.98
C ALA A 435 16.75 29.23 -23.88
N GLY A 436 16.74 30.06 -22.85
CA GLY A 436 15.74 30.05 -21.75
C GLY A 436 16.07 29.10 -20.58
N TYR A 437 17.31 28.62 -20.47
CA TYR A 437 17.76 27.90 -19.27
C TYR A 437 18.20 28.92 -18.20
N THR A 438 18.13 28.54 -16.95
CA THR A 438 18.49 29.39 -15.81
C THR A 438 19.43 28.68 -14.85
N ALA A 439 20.23 29.43 -14.12
CA ALA A 439 21.11 28.90 -13.08
C ALA A 439 20.35 28.26 -11.92
N ASP A 440 19.15 28.76 -11.64
CA ASP A 440 18.30 28.23 -10.58
C ASP A 440 17.69 26.84 -10.90
N ASN A 441 17.62 26.49 -12.18
CA ASN A 441 17.05 25.18 -12.60
C ASN A 441 18.00 24.40 -13.55
N PRO A 442 19.20 24.03 -13.09
CA PRO A 442 20.16 23.26 -13.90
C PRO A 442 19.66 21.88 -14.28
N LEU A 443 18.69 21.33 -13.52
CA LEU A 443 18.06 20.03 -13.81
C LEU A 443 17.37 20.04 -15.18
N ARG A 444 16.80 21.15 -15.58
CA ARG A 444 16.13 21.26 -16.88
C ARG A 444 17.08 21.04 -18.04
N LEU A 445 18.24 21.66 -18.04
CA LEU A 445 19.26 21.47 -19.08
C LEU A 445 19.81 20.04 -19.07
N ARG A 446 20.07 19.51 -17.87
CA ARG A 446 20.50 18.11 -17.72
C ARG A 446 19.48 17.12 -18.30
N TYR A 447 18.21 17.33 -18.02
CA TYR A 447 17.12 16.53 -18.54
C TYR A 447 17.03 16.60 -20.06
N ASP A 448 17.09 17.80 -20.65
CA ASP A 448 16.98 17.98 -22.10
C ASP A 448 18.17 17.32 -22.83
N MET A 449 19.38 17.36 -22.27
CA MET A 449 20.56 16.66 -22.81
C MET A 449 20.45 15.15 -22.62
N ALA A 450 20.12 14.68 -21.42
CA ALA A 450 20.00 13.25 -21.11
C ALA A 450 18.93 12.56 -21.97
N ARG A 451 17.79 13.22 -22.20
CA ARG A 451 16.71 12.71 -23.05
C ARG A 451 17.06 12.62 -24.53
N GLN A 452 17.91 13.51 -24.99
CA GLN A 452 18.31 13.56 -26.42
C GLN A 452 19.62 12.80 -26.70
N PHE A 453 20.27 12.32 -25.62
CA PHE A 453 21.47 11.50 -25.79
C PHE A 453 21.13 10.21 -26.52
N ASP A 454 21.82 9.97 -27.61
CA ASP A 454 21.65 8.80 -28.46
C ASP A 454 23.00 8.51 -29.15
N MET A 455 23.64 7.43 -28.75
CA MET A 455 24.96 7.08 -29.24
C MET A 455 24.97 6.82 -30.77
N SER A 456 23.83 6.43 -31.35
CA SER A 456 23.73 6.25 -32.81
C SER A 456 23.87 7.56 -33.61
N LYS A 457 23.71 8.71 -32.96
CA LYS A 457 23.85 10.05 -33.53
C LYS A 457 25.21 10.69 -33.27
N ALA A 458 26.14 9.92 -32.67
CA ALA A 458 27.47 10.39 -32.38
C ALA A 458 28.28 10.56 -33.67
N VAL A 459 29.00 11.66 -33.74
CA VAL A 459 29.85 12.04 -34.89
C VAL A 459 31.21 12.59 -34.40
N GLU A 460 32.16 12.76 -35.32
CA GLU A 460 33.46 13.36 -35.03
C GLU A 460 34.22 12.63 -33.93
N PHE A 461 34.34 11.33 -34.07
CA PHE A 461 35.05 10.49 -33.11
C PHE A 461 36.54 10.78 -33.11
N ARG A 462 37.10 10.92 -31.90
CA ARG A 462 38.54 11.10 -31.68
C ARG A 462 39.02 10.23 -30.54
N GLU A 463 39.97 9.38 -30.78
CA GLU A 463 40.64 8.62 -29.75
C GLU A 463 41.53 9.52 -28.88
N LEU A 464 41.43 9.31 -27.58
CA LEU A 464 42.28 9.94 -26.58
C LEU A 464 43.21 8.87 -25.96
N GLY A 465 44.30 9.29 -25.38
CA GLY A 465 45.20 8.36 -24.71
C GLY A 465 44.46 7.52 -23.61
N GLY A 466 44.89 6.26 -23.43
CA GLY A 466 44.34 5.38 -22.38
C GLY A 466 43.01 4.68 -22.74
N GLY A 467 42.60 4.64 -24.00
CA GLY A 467 41.41 3.95 -24.46
C GLY A 467 40.12 4.78 -24.39
N ALA A 468 40.24 6.05 -24.03
CA ALA A 468 39.11 6.97 -24.00
C ALA A 468 38.78 7.50 -25.40
N THR A 469 37.50 7.65 -25.71
CA THR A 469 37.01 8.18 -26.99
C THR A 469 36.18 9.43 -26.76
N GLN A 470 36.49 10.50 -27.50
CA GLN A 470 35.69 11.73 -27.56
C GLN A 470 34.83 11.73 -28.81
N PHE A 471 33.61 12.23 -28.70
CA PHE A 471 32.70 12.40 -29.85
C PHE A 471 31.72 13.56 -29.61
N ASN A 472 31.03 13.97 -30.65
CA ASN A 472 30.03 15.01 -30.58
C ASN A 472 28.65 14.48 -30.91
N ILE A 473 27.60 15.06 -30.28
CA ILE A 473 26.20 14.86 -30.63
C ILE A 473 25.55 16.23 -30.82
N TYR A 474 24.83 16.40 -31.92
CA TYR A 474 24.03 17.59 -32.16
C TYR A 474 22.68 17.48 -31.47
N MET A 475 22.32 18.48 -30.66
CA MET A 475 21.07 18.49 -29.88
C MET A 475 20.30 19.79 -30.08
N GLU A 476 18.97 19.71 -30.16
CA GLU A 476 18.07 20.85 -30.18
C GLU A 476 17.66 21.23 -28.75
N LEU A 477 18.42 22.12 -28.15
CA LEU A 477 18.23 22.58 -26.77
C LEU A 477 17.48 23.91 -26.71
N GLY A 478 16.67 24.11 -25.66
CA GLY A 478 15.97 25.34 -25.37
C GLY A 478 14.61 25.14 -24.72
N VAL A 479 14.28 26.04 -23.80
CA VAL A 479 13.00 26.07 -23.07
C VAL A 479 12.02 26.95 -23.87
N THR A 480 12.39 28.14 -24.21
CA THR A 480 11.57 29.12 -24.93
C THR A 480 11.80 29.06 -26.45
N LYS A 481 13.03 28.92 -26.86
CA LYS A 481 13.44 28.86 -28.29
C LYS A 481 14.41 27.71 -28.49
N LYS A 482 14.07 26.77 -29.37
CA LYS A 482 14.98 25.70 -29.75
C LYS A 482 16.17 26.25 -30.56
N ARG A 483 17.36 25.77 -30.19
CA ARG A 483 18.62 26.10 -30.82
C ARG A 483 19.48 24.88 -31.00
N SER A 484 20.20 24.78 -32.06
CA SER A 484 21.14 23.69 -32.30
C SER A 484 22.42 23.87 -31.52
N PHE A 485 22.76 22.90 -30.69
CA PHE A 485 23.98 22.86 -29.90
C PHE A 485 24.84 21.67 -30.31
N VAL A 486 26.13 21.87 -30.30
CA VAL A 486 27.12 20.81 -30.31
C VAL A 486 27.35 20.41 -28.86
N THR A 487 27.19 19.13 -28.54
CA THR A 487 27.51 18.58 -27.21
C THR A 487 28.66 17.59 -27.36
N GLY A 488 29.79 17.88 -26.69
CA GLY A 488 30.99 17.03 -26.70
C GLY A 488 31.00 16.09 -25.51
N TRP A 489 31.22 14.83 -25.77
CA TRP A 489 31.18 13.72 -24.81
C TRP A 489 32.51 12.98 -24.80
N ILE A 490 32.87 12.40 -23.66
CA ILE A 490 33.98 11.48 -23.51
C ILE A 490 33.45 10.17 -22.90
N GLN A 491 33.79 9.06 -23.52
CA GLN A 491 33.67 7.75 -23.00
C GLN A 491 35.05 7.28 -22.56
N ASP A 492 35.24 7.15 -21.24
CA ASP A 492 36.57 6.90 -20.66
C ASP A 492 37.05 5.45 -20.91
N THR A 493 36.13 4.49 -21.04
CA THR A 493 36.38 3.10 -21.48
C THR A 493 35.22 2.63 -22.35
N PRO A 494 35.36 1.62 -23.21
CA PRO A 494 34.27 1.11 -24.06
C PRO A 494 32.98 0.75 -23.31
N ASP A 495 33.10 0.34 -22.03
CA ASP A 495 31.96 -0.08 -21.20
C ASP A 495 31.46 1.04 -20.27
N SER A 496 32.12 2.20 -20.23
CA SER A 496 31.69 3.31 -19.36
C SER A 496 30.59 4.13 -20.02
N LYS A 497 29.68 4.69 -19.22
CA LYS A 497 28.71 5.67 -19.72
C LYS A 497 29.43 6.94 -20.13
N PRO A 498 29.19 7.49 -21.33
CA PRO A 498 29.76 8.75 -21.75
C PRO A 498 29.37 9.90 -20.82
N ARG A 499 30.35 10.75 -20.52
CA ARG A 499 30.14 11.98 -19.73
C ARG A 499 30.27 13.23 -20.58
N ILE A 500 29.45 14.22 -20.30
CA ILE A 500 29.52 15.51 -21.02
C ILE A 500 30.77 16.31 -20.63
N VAL A 501 31.44 16.88 -21.63
CA VAL A 501 32.62 17.69 -21.44
C VAL A 501 32.39 19.14 -21.83
N THR A 502 31.79 19.37 -22.99
CA THR A 502 31.56 20.74 -23.50
C THR A 502 30.21 20.82 -24.22
N SER A 503 29.68 22.02 -24.34
CA SER A 503 28.55 22.29 -25.21
C SER A 503 28.53 23.77 -25.59
N PHE A 504 28.24 24.07 -26.82
CA PHE A 504 28.12 25.39 -27.37
C PHE A 504 27.15 25.39 -28.58
N ARG A 505 26.63 26.60 -28.90
CA ARG A 505 25.68 26.75 -30.00
C ARG A 505 26.38 26.55 -31.35
N LYS A 506 25.77 25.82 -32.25
CA LYS A 506 26.25 25.70 -33.63
C LYS A 506 25.97 27.03 -34.36
N ASN A 507 27.00 27.74 -34.79
CA ASN A 507 26.85 28.95 -35.60
C ASN A 507 26.28 28.57 -36.98
N ARG A 508 25.24 29.29 -37.42
CA ARG A 508 24.80 29.20 -38.82
C ARG A 508 25.84 30.00 -39.65
N GLY A 509 26.72 29.29 -40.32
CA GLY A 509 27.66 29.91 -41.24
C GLY A 509 29.10 29.76 -40.78
N GLY A 510 29.73 28.73 -41.28
CA GLY A 510 31.16 28.42 -41.17
C GLY A 510 31.35 27.09 -41.90
N GLU A 511 31.35 27.16 -43.24
CA GLU A 511 32.09 26.20 -44.04
C GLU A 511 33.56 26.38 -43.68
N ALA A 512 34.21 25.31 -43.22
CA ALA A 512 35.56 24.87 -43.54
C ALA A 512 35.84 23.59 -42.76
#